data_02ec4847e04fb9698501c94876c98f35
#
_entry.id   02ec4847e04fb9698501c94876c98f35
#
_cell.length_a   1.000
_cell.length_b   1.000
_cell.length_c   1.000
_cell.angle_alpha   90.00
_cell.angle_beta   90.00
_cell.angle_gamma   90.00
#
_symmetry.space_group_name_H-M   'P 1'
#
loop_
_entity.id
_entity.type
_entity.pdbx_description
1 polymer ?
#
loop_
_entity_poly.entity_id
_entity_poly.type
_entity_poly.pdbx_seq_one_letter_code
_entity_poly.pdbx_strand_id
1 'polypeptide(L)'
;QRSLVGLGDVYKRQYIYEPDSTGYKDSDGNTYDSEYKIASEIDGTMYIAFQYVADYTNCTYAYGSKPSRLSVNMINGEVSRVTAKKDMYIRYRGGIKSDILEQINKGDSVYYVESYDDWIKVISATGYTGYVKSSDVSEVYTEVPDNTYESEYAGLSISQKVKLGWFQVAGTAGNDNYTQLTGLSNINVIAPTWYSITSENGSMSNYSSASWVNAMHNRGLQVWPLVDDFNKSVDFKALYSSRTARKTMIDTLIKDARTYGYDGINLDLENVKSDYAKDFLQFVRELSVECHKNNIILSTDNYKPEAYNNCYNLKEQSDYVDYAIVMVYDEHYAGSEAGSVASLPFVKEAVEDMTALVPADKVVVGIPFFTRIWSVSQTSTTSSAVGMQAAIDELNKDGQTAIWNDDAGQYVCSYDKNGVIRKIWFEEDKSIEEKLKVCLLYTSPSPRDYAASR
;
A
#
# COMPACT_ATOMS: atom_id res chain seq x y z
N GLN A 1 10.50 -18.75 17.84
CA GLN A 1 11.21 -18.10 16.72
C GLN A 1 10.49 -16.79 16.42
N ARG A 2 11.16 -15.67 16.53
CA ARG A 2 10.63 -14.34 16.16
C ARG A 2 11.29 -13.95 14.85
N SER A 3 10.50 -13.58 13.84
CA SER A 3 11.03 -12.98 12.62
C SER A 3 11.06 -11.47 12.78
N LEU A 4 12.18 -10.85 12.43
CA LEU A 4 12.31 -9.42 12.30
C LEU A 4 12.12 -9.08 10.83
N VAL A 5 11.13 -8.28 10.52
CA VAL A 5 10.95 -7.65 9.20
C VAL A 5 11.23 -6.18 9.38
N GLY A 6 12.10 -5.69 8.55
CA GLY A 6 12.85 -4.51 8.84
C GLY A 6 12.23 -3.18 8.45
N LEU A 7 13.06 -2.15 8.43
CA LEU A 7 12.76 -0.75 8.18
C LEU A 7 13.22 -0.36 6.76
N GLY A 8 12.43 0.39 6.01
CA GLY A 8 12.78 0.82 4.65
C GLY A 8 12.70 -0.33 3.63
N ASP A 9 13.57 -0.37 2.64
CA ASP A 9 13.69 -1.46 1.66
C ASP A 9 14.05 -2.83 2.25
N VAL A 10 14.32 -2.90 3.53
CA VAL A 10 14.44 -4.13 4.33
C VAL A 10 13.16 -4.98 4.28
N TYR A 11 12.05 -4.46 3.85
CA TYR A 11 10.80 -5.19 3.63
C TYR A 11 10.91 -6.35 2.64
N LYS A 12 11.91 -6.30 1.78
CA LYS A 12 12.08 -7.25 0.68
C LYS A 12 12.97 -8.43 1.03
N ARG A 13 13.42 -8.50 2.29
CA ARG A 13 14.15 -9.64 2.83
C ARG A 13 13.57 -10.07 4.16
N GLN A 14 13.27 -11.35 4.29
CA GLN A 14 12.87 -11.93 5.57
C GLN A 14 14.03 -12.72 6.13
N TYR A 15 14.50 -12.30 7.29
CA TYR A 15 15.51 -13.02 8.03
C TYR A 15 14.95 -13.50 9.37
N ILE A 16 15.39 -14.68 9.79
CA ILE A 16 15.00 -15.33 11.04
C ILE A 16 16.20 -15.31 11.94
N TYR A 17 16.10 -14.64 13.08
CA TYR A 17 17.13 -14.56 14.08
C TYR A 17 16.71 -15.28 15.34
N GLU A 18 17.68 -15.89 16.03
CA GLU A 18 17.53 -16.28 17.41
C GLU A 18 18.17 -15.19 18.28
N PRO A 19 17.50 -14.73 19.36
CA PRO A 19 18.08 -13.75 20.26
C PRO A 19 19.46 -14.20 20.74
N ASP A 20 20.38 -13.25 20.84
CA ASP A 20 21.74 -13.46 21.29
C ASP A 20 22.65 -14.35 20.39
N SER A 21 22.17 -14.72 19.21
CA SER A 21 22.95 -15.43 18.18
C SER A 21 23.53 -14.46 17.14
N THR A 22 24.67 -14.82 16.54
CA THR A 22 25.20 -14.19 15.33
C THR A 22 24.66 -14.86 14.07
N GLY A 23 24.20 -16.12 14.18
CA GLY A 23 23.61 -16.88 13.09
C GLY A 23 22.17 -16.48 12.78
N TYR A 24 21.85 -16.43 11.50
CA TYR A 24 20.49 -16.16 11.02
C TYR A 24 20.17 -16.92 9.75
N LYS A 25 18.89 -16.98 9.38
CA LYS A 25 18.41 -17.65 8.16
C LYS A 25 17.53 -16.72 7.34
N ASP A 26 17.57 -16.85 6.02
CA ASP A 26 16.59 -16.22 5.15
C ASP A 26 15.26 -17.01 5.09
N SER A 27 14.31 -16.52 4.31
CA SER A 27 13.01 -17.19 4.10
C SER A 27 13.15 -18.56 3.45
N ASP A 28 14.21 -18.79 2.68
CA ASP A 28 14.45 -20.00 1.93
C ASP A 28 15.22 -21.05 2.77
N GLY A 29 15.66 -20.66 3.99
CA GLY A 29 16.35 -21.51 4.94
C GLY A 29 17.87 -21.54 4.81
N ASN A 30 18.46 -20.71 3.92
CA ASN A 30 19.90 -20.52 3.85
C ASN A 30 20.40 -19.90 5.15
N THR A 31 21.58 -20.34 5.59
CA THR A 31 22.18 -19.91 6.87
C THR A 31 23.31 -18.92 6.62
N TYR A 32 23.34 -17.86 7.43
CA TYR A 32 24.34 -16.79 7.40
C TYR A 32 24.86 -16.55 8.81
N ASP A 33 26.04 -15.94 8.90
CA ASP A 33 26.63 -15.45 10.14
C ASP A 33 26.93 -13.95 10.05
N SER A 34 26.64 -13.22 11.12
CA SER A 34 26.99 -11.82 11.29
C SER A 34 28.20 -11.70 12.22
N GLU A 35 28.99 -10.62 12.04
CA GLU A 35 30.09 -10.29 12.95
C GLU A 35 29.61 -9.81 14.34
N TYR A 36 28.31 -9.56 14.49
CA TYR A 36 27.68 -9.06 15.72
C TYR A 36 26.32 -9.74 15.95
N LYS A 37 25.83 -9.69 17.20
CA LYS A 37 24.48 -10.14 17.53
C LYS A 37 23.47 -9.17 16.94
N ILE A 38 22.63 -9.64 16.00
CA ILE A 38 21.65 -8.80 15.31
C ILE A 38 20.48 -8.46 16.24
N ALA A 39 20.06 -9.41 17.06
CA ALA A 39 18.99 -9.22 18.03
C ALA A 39 19.40 -9.74 19.40
N SER A 40 19.01 -9.01 20.45
CA SER A 40 19.20 -9.43 21.85
C SER A 40 17.95 -9.17 22.67
N GLU A 41 17.62 -10.07 23.59
CA GLU A 41 16.52 -9.88 24.54
C GLU A 41 17.10 -9.42 25.89
N ILE A 42 16.69 -8.23 26.34
CA ILE A 42 17.09 -7.65 27.62
C ILE A 42 15.81 -7.30 28.41
N ASP A 43 15.66 -7.87 29.58
CA ASP A 43 14.49 -7.66 30.46
C ASP A 43 13.14 -7.84 29.74
N GLY A 44 13.05 -8.86 28.89
CA GLY A 44 11.83 -9.17 28.11
C GLY A 44 11.59 -8.24 26.91
N THR A 45 12.50 -7.31 26.64
CA THR A 45 12.44 -6.41 25.49
C THR A 45 13.45 -6.85 24.44
N MET A 46 12.98 -6.96 23.18
CA MET A 46 13.83 -7.27 22.05
C MET A 46 14.50 -6.01 21.54
N TYR A 47 15.82 -6.02 21.45
CA TYR A 47 16.66 -4.99 20.84
C TYR A 47 17.27 -5.48 19.55
N ILE A 48 17.40 -4.59 18.58
CA ILE A 48 18.08 -4.84 17.29
C ILE A 48 19.35 -4.01 17.25
N ALA A 49 20.45 -4.59 16.79
CA ALA A 49 21.69 -3.85 16.57
C ALA A 49 21.46 -2.75 15.54
N PHE A 50 21.80 -1.51 15.90
CA PHE A 50 21.60 -0.38 14.98
C PHE A 50 22.50 -0.48 13.73
N GLN A 51 23.65 -1.15 13.83
CA GLN A 51 24.47 -1.48 12.67
C GLN A 51 23.67 -2.23 11.60
N TYR A 52 22.86 -3.23 12.00
CA TYR A 52 22.00 -3.95 11.08
C TYR A 52 20.98 -3.03 10.38
N VAL A 53 20.42 -2.07 11.11
CA VAL A 53 19.51 -1.07 10.52
C VAL A 53 20.25 -0.22 9.48
N ALA A 54 21.49 0.22 9.80
CA ALA A 54 22.30 1.02 8.91
C ALA A 54 22.74 0.28 7.65
N ASP A 55 23.03 -1.03 7.76
CA ASP A 55 23.46 -1.87 6.64
C ASP A 55 22.37 -2.05 5.57
N TYR A 56 21.09 -1.89 5.96
CA TYR A 56 19.92 -2.07 5.07
C TYR A 56 19.05 -0.83 4.92
N THR A 57 19.57 0.33 5.25
CA THR A 57 18.87 1.61 5.09
C THR A 57 19.84 2.70 4.66
N ASN A 58 19.32 3.77 4.06
CA ASN A 58 20.13 4.95 3.72
C ASN A 58 20.39 5.82 4.96
N CYS A 59 20.98 5.24 5.99
CA CYS A 59 21.37 6.00 7.18
C CYS A 59 22.80 5.74 7.60
N THR A 60 23.40 6.76 8.21
CA THR A 60 24.66 6.65 8.97
C THR A 60 24.37 6.96 10.43
N TYR A 61 25.21 6.46 11.32
CA TYR A 61 25.09 6.78 12.74
C TYR A 61 26.44 6.99 13.39
N ALA A 62 26.43 7.77 14.47
CA ALA A 62 27.58 7.95 15.33
C ALA A 62 27.15 7.99 16.80
N TYR A 63 27.94 7.37 17.67
CA TYR A 63 27.71 7.38 19.11
C TYR A 63 28.60 8.42 19.79
N GLY A 64 27.99 9.34 20.54
CA GLY A 64 28.67 10.31 21.41
C GLY A 64 28.55 9.89 22.86
N SER A 65 29.66 9.93 23.61
CA SER A 65 29.68 9.49 25.01
C SER A 65 29.43 10.62 26.04
N LYS A 66 29.55 11.89 25.63
CA LYS A 66 29.43 13.07 26.54
C LYS A 66 28.64 14.21 25.88
N PRO A 67 27.32 14.31 26.10
CA PRO A 67 26.43 13.32 26.75
C PRO A 67 26.31 12.06 25.92
N SER A 68 25.89 10.95 26.55
CA SER A 68 25.57 9.72 25.83
C SER A 68 24.42 9.95 24.86
N ARG A 69 24.66 9.77 23.58
CA ARG A 69 23.65 9.95 22.52
C ARG A 69 24.00 9.14 21.27
N LEU A 70 22.99 8.77 20.55
CA LEU A 70 23.08 8.24 19.19
C LEU A 70 22.62 9.33 18.22
N SER A 71 23.49 9.70 17.29
CA SER A 71 23.15 10.59 16.18
C SER A 71 22.89 9.75 14.95
N VAL A 72 21.71 9.88 14.35
CA VAL A 72 21.29 9.16 13.15
C VAL A 72 21.04 10.17 12.05
N ASN A 73 21.72 10.00 10.91
CA ASN A 73 21.54 10.84 9.74
C ASN A 73 20.94 10.00 8.62
N MET A 74 19.74 10.38 8.18
CA MET A 74 19.15 9.81 6.97
C MET A 74 19.75 10.49 5.75
N ILE A 75 20.28 9.71 4.82
CA ILE A 75 20.96 10.21 3.62
C ILE A 75 19.97 10.15 2.46
N ASN A 76 19.36 11.29 2.17
CA ASN A 76 18.44 11.45 1.05
C ASN A 76 18.97 12.52 0.10
N GLY A 77 19.70 12.11 -0.94
CA GLY A 77 20.22 13.01 -1.97
C GLY A 77 21.49 13.79 -1.60
N GLU A 78 21.66 14.97 -2.18
CA GLU A 78 22.83 15.80 -2.02
C GLU A 78 22.92 16.43 -0.62
N VAL A 79 24.10 16.41 -0.04
CA VAL A 79 24.42 17.08 1.22
C VAL A 79 25.52 18.09 1.04
N SER A 80 25.41 19.25 1.70
CA SER A 80 26.46 20.28 1.70
C SER A 80 27.43 20.07 2.86
N ARG A 81 28.71 20.11 2.59
CA ARG A 81 29.77 19.92 3.60
C ARG A 81 30.89 20.97 3.52
N VAL A 82 31.66 21.03 4.59
CA VAL A 82 32.94 21.70 4.66
C VAL A 82 33.95 20.77 5.33
N THR A 83 35.22 20.83 4.91
CA THR A 83 36.33 20.03 5.44
C THR A 83 37.26 20.88 6.28
N ALA A 84 37.65 20.38 7.44
CA ALA A 84 38.60 21.06 8.34
C ALA A 84 40.00 21.16 7.72
N LYS A 85 40.54 22.38 7.57
CA LYS A 85 41.91 22.62 7.08
C LYS A 85 42.98 22.38 8.15
N LYS A 86 42.58 22.37 9.42
CA LYS A 86 43.40 22.13 10.61
C LYS A 86 42.53 21.58 11.73
N ASP A 87 43.14 21.11 12.82
CA ASP A 87 42.40 20.80 14.03
C ASP A 87 41.65 22.02 14.53
N MET A 88 40.35 21.89 14.76
CA MET A 88 39.46 22.97 15.12
C MET A 88 38.40 22.53 16.13
N TYR A 89 37.59 23.46 16.61
CA TYR A 89 36.53 23.19 17.57
C TYR A 89 35.18 23.69 17.04
N ILE A 90 34.19 22.85 17.15
CA ILE A 90 32.78 23.29 17.06
C ILE A 90 32.45 23.98 18.38
N ARG A 91 31.95 25.20 18.31
CA ARG A 91 31.61 26.03 19.46
C ARG A 91 30.10 26.29 19.53
N TYR A 92 29.60 26.48 20.76
CA TYR A 92 28.17 26.74 20.98
C TYR A 92 27.65 28.01 20.27
N ARG A 93 28.51 29.06 20.18
CA ARG A 93 28.21 30.31 19.46
C ARG A 93 29.44 30.71 18.62
N GLY A 94 29.19 31.56 17.61
CA GLY A 94 30.25 32.16 16.80
C GLY A 94 31.13 33.11 17.61
N GLY A 95 32.15 32.55 18.26
CA GLY A 95 33.11 33.33 19.07
C GLY A 95 34.17 32.48 19.74
N ILE A 96 35.41 32.92 19.76
CA ILE A 96 36.56 32.18 20.31
C ILE A 96 36.46 31.92 21.82
N LYS A 97 35.64 32.69 22.53
CA LYS A 97 35.38 32.54 23.98
C LYS A 97 34.14 31.67 24.27
N SER A 98 33.43 31.23 23.24
CA SER A 98 32.27 30.37 23.40
C SER A 98 32.69 28.96 23.79
N ASP A 99 31.83 28.26 24.52
CA ASP A 99 32.05 26.88 24.95
C ASP A 99 32.36 25.96 23.76
N ILE A 100 33.31 25.07 23.97
CA ILE A 100 33.67 24.03 23.01
C ILE A 100 32.70 22.89 23.16
N LEU A 101 32.05 22.49 22.05
CA LEU A 101 31.16 21.36 21.98
C LEU A 101 31.86 20.06 21.55
N GLU A 102 32.76 20.19 20.54
CA GLU A 102 33.48 19.06 19.97
C GLU A 102 34.78 19.51 19.31
N GLN A 103 35.76 18.64 19.29
CA GLN A 103 36.99 18.80 18.50
C GLN A 103 36.82 18.05 17.16
N ILE A 104 37.20 18.70 16.08
CA ILE A 104 37.24 18.16 14.72
C ILE A 104 38.69 18.15 14.26
N ASN A 105 39.17 17.02 13.77
CA ASN A 105 40.55 16.91 13.32
C ASN A 105 40.72 17.43 11.89
N LYS A 106 41.91 17.79 11.53
CA LYS A 106 42.25 18.17 10.16
C LYS A 106 41.89 17.06 9.19
N GLY A 107 41.15 17.41 8.14
CA GLY A 107 40.67 16.49 7.11
C GLY A 107 39.27 15.93 7.34
N ASP A 108 38.74 16.04 8.57
CA ASP A 108 37.37 15.62 8.85
C ASP A 108 36.37 16.59 8.22
N SER A 109 35.27 16.04 7.71
CA SER A 109 34.16 16.81 7.11
C SER A 109 32.97 16.89 8.07
N VAL A 110 32.30 18.06 8.05
CA VAL A 110 31.07 18.31 8.81
C VAL A 110 29.99 18.83 7.88
N TYR A 111 28.75 18.62 8.24
CA TYR A 111 27.60 19.12 7.47
C TYR A 111 27.51 20.64 7.59
N TYR A 112 27.45 21.31 6.45
CA TYR A 112 27.22 22.76 6.37
C TYR A 112 25.74 23.07 6.56
N VAL A 113 25.42 24.10 7.34
CA VAL A 113 24.05 24.58 7.54
C VAL A 113 23.88 25.97 6.93
N GLU A 114 24.67 26.93 7.38
CA GLU A 114 24.59 28.34 6.93
C GLU A 114 25.85 29.14 7.30
N SER A 115 26.06 30.24 6.60
CA SER A 115 27.23 31.14 6.83
C SER A 115 26.81 32.40 7.55
N TYR A 116 27.67 32.88 8.48
CA TYR A 116 27.53 34.13 9.26
C TYR A 116 28.87 34.83 9.34
N ASP A 117 29.08 35.89 8.64
CA ASP A 117 30.33 36.67 8.63
C ASP A 117 31.59 35.75 8.65
N ASP A 118 32.36 35.78 9.77
CA ASP A 118 33.56 34.97 9.97
C ASP A 118 33.27 33.54 10.45
N TRP A 119 32.00 33.13 10.61
CA TRP A 119 31.62 31.84 11.18
C TRP A 119 30.70 31.08 10.26
N ILE A 120 30.78 29.77 10.33
CA ILE A 120 29.88 28.84 9.66
C ILE A 120 29.20 27.97 10.71
N LYS A 121 27.87 27.83 10.62
CA LYS A 121 27.10 26.88 11.41
C LYS A 121 27.18 25.51 10.76
N VAL A 122 27.54 24.51 11.55
CA VAL A 122 27.80 23.16 11.10
C VAL A 122 27.14 22.15 12.03
N ILE A 123 26.99 20.92 11.53
CA ILE A 123 26.58 19.74 12.31
C ILE A 123 27.67 18.68 12.15
N SER A 124 28.22 18.18 13.26
CA SER A 124 29.19 17.08 13.24
C SER A 124 28.53 15.72 13.03
N ALA A 125 29.30 14.71 12.68
CA ALA A 125 28.85 13.33 12.59
C ALA A 125 28.23 12.82 13.89
N THR A 126 28.72 13.29 15.05
CA THR A 126 28.18 12.95 16.37
C THR A 126 26.97 13.79 16.78
N GLY A 127 26.47 14.69 15.87
CA GLY A 127 25.24 15.47 16.05
C GLY A 127 25.40 16.76 16.87
N TYR A 128 26.60 17.26 17.08
CA TYR A 128 26.76 18.60 17.64
C TYR A 128 26.47 19.66 16.59
N THR A 129 25.53 20.53 16.88
CA THR A 129 25.24 21.72 16.08
C THR A 129 25.93 22.91 16.72
N GLY A 130 26.76 23.60 15.98
CA GLY A 130 27.50 24.75 16.47
C GLY A 130 28.22 25.50 15.37
N TYR A 131 29.27 26.28 15.75
CA TYR A 131 29.93 27.22 14.86
C TYR A 131 31.42 26.90 14.76
N VAL A 132 31.95 27.01 13.54
CA VAL A 132 33.40 26.97 13.22
C VAL A 132 33.82 28.25 12.51
N LYS A 133 35.08 28.63 12.57
CA LYS A 133 35.55 29.79 11.78
C LYS A 133 35.59 29.45 10.29
N SER A 134 35.10 30.37 9.45
CA SER A 134 35.13 30.24 7.99
C SER A 134 36.52 29.99 7.43
N SER A 135 37.55 30.66 8.02
CA SER A 135 38.94 30.48 7.64
C SER A 135 39.52 29.09 7.89
N ASP A 136 38.93 28.33 8.80
CA ASP A 136 39.43 27.04 9.29
C ASP A 136 38.90 25.85 8.49
N VAL A 137 37.97 26.09 7.56
CA VAL A 137 37.34 25.07 6.72
C VAL A 137 37.51 25.35 5.23
N SER A 138 37.27 24.37 4.40
CA SER A 138 37.19 24.49 2.93
C SER A 138 36.06 25.42 2.49
N GLU A 139 35.99 25.70 1.21
CA GLU A 139 34.76 26.16 0.59
C GLU A 139 33.67 25.08 0.76
N VAL A 140 32.40 25.50 0.72
CA VAL A 140 31.26 24.58 0.77
C VAL A 140 31.24 23.76 -0.52
N TYR A 141 31.12 22.46 -0.39
CA TYR A 141 30.94 21.56 -1.52
C TYR A 141 29.74 20.65 -1.28
N THR A 142 29.20 20.12 -2.37
CA THR A 142 28.06 19.20 -2.34
C THR A 142 28.58 17.81 -2.68
N GLU A 143 28.09 16.81 -2.00
CA GLU A 143 28.31 15.41 -2.33
C GLU A 143 27.02 14.61 -2.20
N VAL A 144 26.90 13.55 -2.98
CA VAL A 144 25.92 12.48 -2.76
C VAL A 144 26.67 11.37 -2.02
N PRO A 145 26.33 11.09 -0.77
CA PRO A 145 27.02 10.03 -0.03
C PRO A 145 26.88 8.66 -0.69
N ASP A 146 27.96 7.90 -0.72
CA ASP A 146 28.14 6.66 -1.48
C ASP A 146 27.41 5.42 -0.87
N ASN A 147 26.64 5.60 0.20
CA ASN A 147 25.97 4.51 0.90
C ASN A 147 24.47 4.47 0.60
N THR A 148 24.08 4.62 -0.65
CA THR A 148 22.70 4.40 -1.07
C THR A 148 22.44 2.89 -1.10
N TYR A 149 21.58 2.42 -0.21
CA TYR A 149 21.02 1.09 -0.29
C TYR A 149 20.07 1.05 -1.48
N GLU A 150 20.35 0.19 -2.44
CA GLU A 150 19.45 -0.08 -3.56
C GLU A 150 18.57 -1.29 -3.23
N SER A 151 17.28 -1.14 -3.47
CA SER A 151 16.34 -2.23 -3.29
C SER A 151 16.61 -3.37 -4.27
N GLU A 152 16.75 -4.59 -3.76
CA GLU A 152 16.92 -5.78 -4.60
C GLU A 152 15.69 -6.09 -5.46
N TYR A 153 14.51 -5.70 -4.99
CA TYR A 153 13.24 -5.93 -5.68
C TYR A 153 12.51 -4.60 -5.89
N ALA A 154 12.48 -4.14 -7.13
CA ALA A 154 11.63 -3.01 -7.49
C ALA A 154 10.15 -3.42 -7.42
N GLY A 155 9.26 -2.48 -7.11
CA GLY A 155 7.82 -2.68 -7.28
C GLY A 155 7.49 -3.04 -8.74
N LEU A 156 6.45 -3.82 -8.92
CA LEU A 156 6.00 -4.24 -10.24
C LEU A 156 4.92 -3.29 -10.77
N SER A 157 4.87 -3.14 -12.07
CA SER A 157 3.81 -2.38 -12.72
C SER A 157 3.52 -2.95 -14.11
N ILE A 158 2.30 -2.76 -14.58
CA ILE A 158 1.97 -3.05 -15.97
C ILE A 158 2.15 -1.80 -16.83
N SER A 159 2.49 -2.01 -18.11
CA SER A 159 2.80 -0.92 -19.06
C SER A 159 1.61 0.00 -19.38
N GLN A 160 0.41 -0.43 -19.06
CA GLN A 160 -0.84 0.32 -19.25
C GLN A 160 -1.51 0.57 -17.89
N LYS A 161 -2.41 1.55 -17.83
CA LYS A 161 -3.26 1.70 -16.65
C LYS A 161 -4.05 0.44 -16.38
N VAL A 162 -4.13 0.03 -15.10
CA VAL A 162 -4.94 -1.10 -14.67
C VAL A 162 -6.42 -0.80 -14.96
N LYS A 163 -7.04 -1.70 -15.69
CA LYS A 163 -8.49 -1.76 -15.93
C LYS A 163 -8.94 -3.16 -15.55
N LEU A 164 -9.26 -3.32 -14.26
CA LEU A 164 -9.56 -4.60 -13.64
C LEU A 164 -11.07 -4.84 -13.61
N GLY A 165 -11.45 -6.08 -13.84
CA GLY A 165 -12.82 -6.58 -13.61
C GLY A 165 -12.79 -7.77 -12.65
N TRP A 166 -13.57 -7.71 -11.55
CA TRP A 166 -13.78 -8.88 -10.71
C TRP A 166 -14.75 -9.85 -11.38
N PHE A 167 -14.42 -11.12 -11.33
CA PHE A 167 -15.25 -12.20 -11.88
C PHE A 167 -15.63 -13.18 -10.79
N GLN A 168 -16.91 -13.19 -10.44
CA GLN A 168 -17.42 -14.06 -9.37
C GLN A 168 -17.44 -15.53 -9.81
N VAL A 169 -16.78 -16.39 -9.02
CA VAL A 169 -16.71 -17.83 -9.20
C VAL A 169 -17.29 -18.53 -7.97
N ALA A 170 -18.45 -19.14 -8.09
CA ALA A 170 -19.09 -19.90 -7.03
C ALA A 170 -18.81 -21.40 -7.20
N GLY A 171 -17.60 -21.83 -6.82
CA GLY A 171 -17.15 -23.21 -6.96
C GLY A 171 -16.54 -23.53 -8.33
N THR A 172 -15.95 -24.72 -8.49
CA THR A 172 -15.21 -25.11 -9.70
C THR A 172 -16.04 -25.06 -10.99
N ALA A 173 -17.34 -25.38 -10.93
CA ALA A 173 -18.25 -25.26 -12.07
C ALA A 173 -18.47 -23.81 -12.51
N GLY A 174 -18.26 -22.83 -11.63
CA GLY A 174 -18.35 -21.41 -11.96
C GLY A 174 -17.28 -20.96 -12.97
N ASN A 175 -16.19 -21.68 -13.07
CA ASN A 175 -15.16 -21.41 -14.08
C ASN A 175 -15.68 -21.58 -15.52
N ASP A 176 -16.65 -22.42 -15.77
CA ASP A 176 -17.19 -22.66 -17.12
C ASP A 176 -17.93 -21.43 -17.67
N ASN A 177 -18.33 -20.50 -16.81
CA ASN A 177 -19.03 -19.27 -17.20
C ASN A 177 -18.13 -18.29 -17.98
N TYR A 178 -16.81 -18.48 -18.03
CA TYR A 178 -15.91 -17.60 -18.79
C TYR A 178 -16.23 -17.56 -20.30
N THR A 179 -16.87 -18.58 -20.82
CA THR A 179 -17.31 -18.62 -22.23
C THR A 179 -18.38 -17.58 -22.53
N GLN A 180 -19.11 -17.12 -21.51
CA GLN A 180 -20.14 -16.07 -21.60
C GLN A 180 -19.55 -14.65 -21.53
N LEU A 181 -18.27 -14.51 -21.13
CA LEU A 181 -17.58 -13.24 -21.09
C LEU A 181 -17.32 -12.73 -22.52
N THR A 182 -18.18 -11.85 -22.97
CA THR A 182 -18.05 -11.12 -24.25
C THR A 182 -17.82 -9.64 -23.96
N GLY A 183 -17.20 -8.93 -24.90
CA GLY A 183 -17.05 -7.47 -24.79
C GLY A 183 -15.98 -6.99 -23.81
N LEU A 184 -15.01 -7.83 -23.44
CA LEU A 184 -13.91 -7.48 -22.51
C LEU A 184 -12.80 -6.60 -23.15
N SER A 185 -13.06 -5.93 -24.24
CA SER A 185 -12.05 -5.17 -25.02
C SER A 185 -11.43 -4.00 -24.25
N ASN A 186 -12.07 -3.57 -23.17
CA ASN A 186 -11.64 -2.39 -22.40
C ASN A 186 -11.02 -2.71 -21.04
N ILE A 187 -10.88 -3.97 -20.68
CA ILE A 187 -10.14 -4.40 -19.49
C ILE A 187 -8.82 -5.06 -19.89
N ASN A 188 -7.85 -5.05 -18.98
CA ASN A 188 -6.55 -5.71 -19.19
C ASN A 188 -6.19 -6.65 -18.03
N VAL A 189 -6.98 -6.63 -16.96
CA VAL A 189 -6.85 -7.51 -15.79
C VAL A 189 -8.20 -8.10 -15.44
N ILE A 190 -8.22 -9.39 -15.10
CA ILE A 190 -9.40 -10.05 -14.56
C ILE A 190 -9.05 -10.73 -13.23
N ALA A 191 -9.88 -10.51 -12.22
CA ALA A 191 -9.68 -11.03 -10.86
C ALA A 191 -10.79 -12.03 -10.51
N PRO A 192 -10.60 -13.34 -10.75
CA PRO A 192 -11.58 -14.36 -10.38
C PRO A 192 -11.56 -14.59 -8.85
N THR A 193 -12.74 -14.72 -8.24
CA THR A 193 -12.88 -14.97 -6.80
C THR A 193 -12.59 -16.44 -6.48
N TRP A 194 -11.33 -16.84 -6.51
CA TRP A 194 -10.95 -18.25 -6.40
C TRP A 194 -10.58 -18.72 -5.01
N TYR A 195 -10.10 -17.80 -4.16
CA TYR A 195 -9.64 -18.16 -2.83
C TYR A 195 -10.50 -17.55 -1.74
N SER A 196 -10.85 -18.35 -0.75
CA SER A 196 -11.46 -17.88 0.49
C SER A 196 -10.71 -18.52 1.66
N ILE A 197 -10.34 -17.73 2.66
CA ILE A 197 -9.68 -18.22 3.87
C ILE A 197 -10.67 -19.08 4.67
N THR A 198 -10.28 -20.31 4.98
CA THR A 198 -11.19 -21.31 5.59
C THR A 198 -10.84 -21.68 7.02
N SER A 199 -9.62 -21.40 7.47
CA SER A 199 -9.15 -21.74 8.83
C SER A 199 -8.02 -20.83 9.30
N GLU A 200 -7.89 -20.69 10.61
CA GLU A 200 -6.83 -19.96 11.31
C GLU A 200 -5.42 -20.56 11.12
N ASN A 201 -5.30 -21.74 10.54
CA ASN A 201 -4.01 -22.32 10.18
C ASN A 201 -3.47 -21.87 8.81
N GLY A 202 -4.22 -20.98 8.11
CA GLY A 202 -3.87 -20.48 6.78
C GLY A 202 -4.38 -21.33 5.61
N SER A 203 -5.27 -22.30 5.86
CA SER A 203 -5.90 -23.05 4.77
C SER A 203 -6.91 -22.18 4.03
N MET A 204 -6.98 -22.37 2.71
CA MET A 204 -7.88 -21.64 1.81
C MET A 204 -8.63 -22.64 0.89
N SER A 205 -9.85 -22.33 0.53
CA SER A 205 -10.49 -22.95 -0.63
C SER A 205 -9.80 -22.46 -1.90
N ASN A 206 -9.83 -23.27 -2.96
CA ASN A 206 -9.18 -22.93 -4.23
C ASN A 206 -10.01 -23.47 -5.40
N TYR A 207 -10.40 -22.57 -6.30
CA TYR A 207 -11.14 -22.88 -7.52
C TYR A 207 -10.31 -22.65 -8.79
N SER A 208 -9.00 -22.54 -8.69
CA SER A 208 -8.08 -22.22 -9.78
C SER A 208 -8.17 -23.20 -10.94
N SER A 209 -8.03 -22.69 -12.15
CA SER A 209 -8.12 -23.46 -13.39
C SER A 209 -7.08 -23.00 -14.42
N ALA A 210 -6.12 -23.87 -14.76
CA ALA A 210 -5.13 -23.56 -15.77
C ALA A 210 -5.73 -23.31 -17.17
N SER A 211 -6.78 -24.02 -17.53
CA SER A 211 -7.48 -23.80 -18.79
C SER A 211 -8.15 -22.44 -18.84
N TRP A 212 -8.67 -21.97 -17.71
CA TRP A 212 -9.26 -20.65 -17.58
C TRP A 212 -8.20 -19.53 -17.70
N VAL A 213 -7.08 -19.67 -17.00
CA VAL A 213 -5.94 -18.72 -17.10
C VAL A 213 -5.48 -18.62 -18.56
N ASN A 214 -5.22 -19.75 -19.21
CA ASN A 214 -4.81 -19.77 -20.63
C ASN A 214 -5.85 -19.10 -21.55
N ALA A 215 -7.14 -19.30 -21.28
CA ALA A 215 -8.20 -18.67 -22.07
C ALA A 215 -8.21 -17.14 -21.89
N MET A 216 -7.89 -16.62 -20.72
CA MET A 216 -7.78 -15.18 -20.46
C MET A 216 -6.51 -14.60 -21.09
N HIS A 217 -5.37 -15.28 -20.95
CA HIS A 217 -4.11 -14.89 -21.63
C HIS A 217 -4.28 -14.82 -23.15
N ASN A 218 -4.98 -15.78 -23.76
CA ASN A 218 -5.30 -15.78 -25.19
C ASN A 218 -6.16 -14.57 -25.62
N ARG A 219 -6.83 -13.90 -24.66
CA ARG A 219 -7.58 -12.66 -24.88
C ARG A 219 -6.76 -11.41 -24.55
N GLY A 220 -5.49 -11.56 -24.15
CA GLY A 220 -4.60 -10.47 -23.76
C GLY A 220 -4.88 -9.92 -22.35
N LEU A 221 -5.55 -10.70 -21.49
CA LEU A 221 -5.85 -10.31 -20.11
C LEU A 221 -4.87 -10.93 -19.13
N GLN A 222 -4.39 -10.17 -18.17
CA GLN A 222 -3.73 -10.69 -16.98
C GLN A 222 -4.76 -11.28 -16.01
N VAL A 223 -4.32 -12.27 -15.22
CA VAL A 223 -5.17 -12.97 -14.24
C VAL A 223 -4.60 -12.74 -12.84
N TRP A 224 -5.36 -12.02 -12.00
CA TRP A 224 -5.04 -11.74 -10.61
C TRP A 224 -6.10 -12.36 -9.68
N PRO A 225 -5.99 -13.65 -9.32
CA PRO A 225 -6.99 -14.29 -8.46
C PRO A 225 -7.21 -13.53 -7.16
N LEU A 226 -8.48 -13.39 -6.80
CA LEU A 226 -8.91 -12.74 -5.57
C LEU A 226 -8.89 -13.72 -4.41
N VAL A 227 -8.43 -13.22 -3.26
CA VAL A 227 -8.41 -13.91 -1.97
C VAL A 227 -9.30 -13.14 -1.01
N ASP A 228 -10.35 -13.76 -0.48
CA ASP A 228 -11.27 -13.15 0.48
C ASP A 228 -11.15 -13.73 1.89
N ASP A 229 -11.66 -12.97 2.88
CA ASP A 229 -11.77 -13.35 4.29
C ASP A 229 -13.23 -13.38 4.79
N PHE A 230 -14.19 -13.68 3.92
CA PHE A 230 -15.63 -13.61 4.24
C PHE A 230 -16.15 -14.72 5.16
N ASN A 231 -15.35 -15.74 5.45
CA ASN A 231 -15.70 -16.80 6.39
C ASN A 231 -15.62 -16.34 7.84
N LYS A 232 -16.75 -15.90 8.40
CA LYS A 232 -16.85 -15.39 9.76
C LYS A 232 -16.54 -16.41 10.88
N SER A 233 -16.34 -17.69 10.55
CA SER A 233 -15.96 -18.72 11.52
C SER A 233 -14.46 -18.79 11.79
N VAL A 234 -13.65 -18.09 10.99
CA VAL A 234 -12.18 -18.04 11.13
C VAL A 234 -11.78 -17.02 12.18
N ASP A 235 -10.90 -17.41 13.10
CA ASP A 235 -10.22 -16.47 14.00
C ASP A 235 -9.04 -15.81 13.26
N PHE A 236 -9.31 -14.67 12.62
CA PHE A 236 -8.30 -13.91 11.87
C PHE A 236 -7.18 -13.37 12.77
N LYS A 237 -7.44 -13.12 14.05
CA LYS A 237 -6.40 -12.73 15.00
C LYS A 237 -5.40 -13.88 15.21
N ALA A 238 -5.88 -15.08 15.46
CA ALA A 238 -5.04 -16.25 15.58
C ALA A 238 -4.27 -16.52 14.29
N LEU A 239 -4.92 -16.38 13.13
CA LEU A 239 -4.32 -16.57 11.82
C LEU A 239 -3.16 -15.59 11.58
N TYR A 240 -3.41 -14.29 11.65
CA TYR A 240 -2.38 -13.29 11.32
C TYR A 240 -1.26 -13.24 12.36
N SER A 241 -1.52 -13.52 13.62
CA SER A 241 -0.48 -13.61 14.68
C SER A 241 0.43 -14.83 14.50
N SER A 242 -0.02 -15.87 13.80
CA SER A 242 0.74 -17.10 13.57
C SER A 242 1.63 -17.00 12.33
N ARG A 243 2.95 -16.94 12.53
CA ARG A 243 3.90 -16.99 11.41
C ARG A 243 3.71 -18.24 10.52
N THR A 244 3.41 -19.40 11.13
CA THR A 244 3.18 -20.64 10.38
C THR A 244 1.94 -20.53 9.50
N ALA A 245 0.85 -19.95 10.01
CA ALA A 245 -0.38 -19.77 9.24
C ALA A 245 -0.17 -18.79 8.07
N ARG A 246 0.48 -17.63 8.32
CA ARG A 246 0.82 -16.68 7.25
C ARG A 246 1.68 -17.36 6.18
N LYS A 247 2.72 -18.12 6.59
CA LYS A 247 3.58 -18.85 5.64
C LYS A 247 2.79 -19.89 4.84
N THR A 248 1.84 -20.60 5.45
CA THR A 248 0.99 -21.56 4.73
C THR A 248 0.19 -20.90 3.62
N MET A 249 -0.41 -19.73 3.88
CA MET A 249 -1.12 -18.94 2.86
C MET A 249 -0.18 -18.51 1.73
N ILE A 250 0.96 -17.93 2.08
CA ILE A 250 1.95 -17.43 1.13
C ILE A 250 2.46 -18.54 0.24
N ASP A 251 2.94 -19.66 0.84
CA ASP A 251 3.45 -20.82 0.09
C ASP A 251 2.39 -21.37 -0.88
N THR A 252 1.12 -21.40 -0.45
CA THR A 252 0.02 -21.86 -1.29
C THR A 252 -0.18 -20.93 -2.48
N LEU A 253 -0.30 -19.62 -2.24
CA LEU A 253 -0.53 -18.62 -3.29
C LEU A 253 0.62 -18.59 -4.31
N ILE A 254 1.86 -18.60 -3.87
CA ILE A 254 3.03 -18.56 -4.75
C ILE A 254 3.18 -19.88 -5.54
N LYS A 255 2.97 -21.03 -4.89
CA LYS A 255 2.98 -22.33 -5.57
C LYS A 255 1.92 -22.37 -6.67
N ASP A 256 0.72 -21.91 -6.36
CA ASP A 256 -0.41 -21.94 -7.30
C ASP A 256 -0.21 -20.92 -8.42
N ALA A 257 0.34 -19.73 -8.14
CA ALA A 257 0.71 -18.77 -9.16
C ALA A 257 1.70 -19.36 -10.19
N ARG A 258 2.72 -20.05 -9.72
CA ARG A 258 3.66 -20.76 -10.60
C ARG A 258 3.01 -21.92 -11.36
N THR A 259 2.06 -22.63 -10.73
CA THR A 259 1.41 -23.80 -11.30
C THR A 259 0.40 -23.44 -12.37
N TYR A 260 -0.40 -22.41 -12.13
CA TYR A 260 -1.50 -21.98 -13.00
C TYR A 260 -1.12 -20.82 -13.92
N GLY A 261 -0.02 -20.10 -13.64
CA GLY A 261 0.49 -19.00 -14.45
C GLY A 261 -0.23 -17.66 -14.14
N TYR A 262 -0.45 -17.34 -12.86
CA TYR A 262 -1.01 -16.04 -12.48
C TYR A 262 -0.03 -14.91 -12.75
N ASP A 263 -0.54 -13.74 -13.12
CA ASP A 263 0.24 -12.51 -13.30
C ASP A 263 0.25 -11.67 -12.03
N GLY A 264 -0.74 -11.84 -11.16
CA GLY A 264 -0.86 -11.13 -9.89
C GLY A 264 -1.72 -11.87 -8.88
N ILE A 265 -1.87 -11.27 -7.70
CA ILE A 265 -2.76 -11.69 -6.61
C ILE A 265 -3.51 -10.43 -6.15
N ASN A 266 -4.83 -10.56 -5.98
CA ASN A 266 -5.69 -9.50 -5.47
C ASN A 266 -6.22 -9.89 -4.08
N LEU A 267 -5.92 -9.09 -3.05
CA LEU A 267 -6.36 -9.34 -1.68
C LEU A 267 -7.60 -8.50 -1.37
N ASP A 268 -8.73 -9.16 -1.15
CA ASP A 268 -10.00 -8.58 -0.71
C ASP A 268 -10.28 -9.00 0.73
N LEU A 269 -9.51 -8.39 1.67
CA LEU A 269 -9.50 -8.75 3.09
C LEU A 269 -10.19 -7.67 3.92
N GLU A 270 -11.50 -7.85 4.12
CA GLU A 270 -12.41 -6.83 4.66
C GLU A 270 -12.64 -6.96 6.18
N ASN A 271 -12.21 -8.05 6.81
CA ASN A 271 -12.48 -8.32 8.23
C ASN A 271 -11.31 -7.97 9.17
N VAL A 272 -10.41 -7.07 8.76
CA VAL A 272 -9.27 -6.66 9.57
C VAL A 272 -9.71 -5.73 10.72
N LYS A 273 -9.27 -6.06 11.96
CA LYS A 273 -9.57 -5.28 13.16
C LYS A 273 -8.30 -4.69 13.76
N SER A 274 -8.45 -3.60 14.49
CA SER A 274 -7.35 -2.82 15.08
C SER A 274 -6.43 -3.62 16.02
N ASP A 275 -6.93 -4.64 16.69
CA ASP A 275 -6.18 -5.44 17.64
C ASP A 275 -5.20 -6.44 17.01
N TYR A 276 -5.33 -6.72 15.70
CA TYR A 276 -4.39 -7.53 14.91
C TYR A 276 -3.99 -6.92 13.57
N ALA A 277 -4.32 -5.66 13.33
CA ALA A 277 -4.00 -4.97 12.08
C ALA A 277 -2.50 -4.94 11.76
N LYS A 278 -1.62 -4.88 12.78
CA LYS A 278 -0.17 -4.96 12.60
C LYS A 278 0.27 -6.34 12.09
N ASP A 279 -0.38 -7.40 12.55
CA ASP A 279 -0.08 -8.77 12.11
C ASP A 279 -0.61 -9.00 10.68
N PHE A 280 -1.77 -8.43 10.34
CA PHE A 280 -2.27 -8.37 8.96
C PHE A 280 -1.28 -7.65 8.04
N LEU A 281 -0.82 -6.47 8.43
CA LEU A 281 0.15 -5.72 7.63
C LEU A 281 1.48 -6.48 7.48
N GLN A 282 1.86 -7.25 8.51
CA GLN A 282 2.99 -8.17 8.44
C GLN A 282 2.77 -9.27 7.38
N PHE A 283 1.56 -9.82 7.26
CA PHE A 283 1.22 -10.77 6.21
C PHE A 283 1.37 -10.14 4.82
N VAL A 284 0.85 -8.92 4.62
CA VAL A 284 0.98 -8.19 3.34
C VAL A 284 2.46 -7.99 2.97
N ARG A 285 3.31 -7.61 3.93
CA ARG A 285 4.76 -7.48 3.74
C ARG A 285 5.40 -8.80 3.31
N GLU A 286 5.13 -9.87 4.05
CA GLU A 286 5.69 -11.20 3.79
C GLU A 286 5.28 -11.71 2.40
N LEU A 287 4.02 -11.52 2.03
CA LEU A 287 3.51 -11.90 0.71
C LEU A 287 4.13 -11.04 -0.41
N SER A 288 4.28 -9.74 -0.20
CA SER A 288 4.90 -8.82 -1.18
C SER A 288 6.31 -9.27 -1.57
N VAL A 289 7.13 -9.68 -0.59
CA VAL A 289 8.48 -10.20 -0.85
C VAL A 289 8.43 -11.40 -1.80
N GLU A 290 7.57 -12.37 -1.49
CA GLU A 290 7.49 -13.59 -2.30
C GLU A 290 6.84 -13.32 -3.68
N CYS A 291 5.88 -12.39 -3.76
CA CYS A 291 5.31 -11.96 -5.03
C CYS A 291 6.38 -11.33 -5.94
N HIS A 292 7.16 -10.38 -5.43
CA HIS A 292 8.19 -9.70 -6.22
C HIS A 292 9.32 -10.64 -6.66
N LYS A 293 9.76 -11.58 -5.81
CA LYS A 293 10.72 -12.65 -6.20
C LYS A 293 10.22 -13.49 -7.38
N ASN A 294 8.92 -13.59 -7.56
CA ASN A 294 8.28 -14.42 -8.57
C ASN A 294 7.67 -13.61 -9.74
N ASN A 295 7.91 -12.30 -9.81
CA ASN A 295 7.30 -11.38 -10.78
C ASN A 295 5.76 -11.45 -10.77
N ILE A 296 5.15 -11.57 -9.58
CA ILE A 296 3.71 -11.61 -9.35
C ILE A 296 3.30 -10.24 -8.80
N ILE A 297 2.37 -9.57 -9.44
CA ILE A 297 1.81 -8.29 -8.97
C ILE A 297 0.97 -8.54 -7.71
N LEU A 298 1.11 -7.69 -6.70
CA LEU A 298 0.28 -7.70 -5.50
C LEU A 298 -0.64 -6.49 -5.46
N SER A 299 -1.93 -6.72 -5.41
CA SER A 299 -2.94 -5.68 -5.19
C SER A 299 -3.81 -5.95 -3.97
N THR A 300 -4.32 -4.89 -3.36
CA THR A 300 -5.25 -4.97 -2.22
C THR A 300 -6.51 -4.16 -2.51
N ASP A 301 -7.66 -4.71 -2.13
CA ASP A 301 -8.93 -4.02 -2.15
C ASP A 301 -9.16 -3.36 -0.79
N ASN A 302 -9.58 -2.11 -0.81
CA ASN A 302 -9.69 -1.29 0.39
C ASN A 302 -11.00 -0.50 0.37
N TYR A 303 -11.61 -0.30 1.52
CA TYR A 303 -12.69 0.67 1.69
C TYR A 303 -12.20 2.10 1.44
N LYS A 304 -13.13 3.00 1.12
CA LYS A 304 -12.87 4.44 1.21
C LYS A 304 -12.24 4.75 2.58
N PRO A 305 -11.12 5.50 2.65
CA PRO A 305 -10.50 5.85 3.92
C PRO A 305 -11.45 6.59 4.84
N GLU A 306 -11.65 6.06 6.04
CA GLU A 306 -12.50 6.60 7.09
C GLU A 306 -11.86 6.37 8.45
N ALA A 307 -12.27 7.13 9.47
CA ALA A 307 -11.69 7.01 10.81
C ALA A 307 -11.82 5.60 11.40
N TYR A 308 -12.90 4.87 11.11
CA TYR A 308 -13.14 3.52 11.64
C TYR A 308 -12.24 2.45 11.01
N ASN A 309 -11.74 2.67 9.80
CA ASN A 309 -10.89 1.71 9.07
C ASN A 309 -9.41 2.10 8.99
N ASN A 310 -8.98 3.14 9.74
CA ASN A 310 -7.58 3.58 9.80
C ASN A 310 -6.60 2.47 10.21
N CYS A 311 -7.10 1.38 10.79
CA CYS A 311 -6.28 0.23 11.18
C CYS A 311 -5.65 -0.49 9.98
N TYR A 312 -6.19 -0.37 8.78
CA TYR A 312 -5.58 -0.88 7.55
C TYR A 312 -4.25 -0.20 7.20
N ASN A 313 -4.00 1.01 7.73
CA ASN A 313 -2.77 1.77 7.56
C ASN A 313 -2.34 1.84 6.08
N LEU A 314 -3.21 2.39 5.24
CA LEU A 314 -3.05 2.45 3.77
C LEU A 314 -1.72 3.08 3.35
N LYS A 315 -1.26 4.08 4.09
CA LYS A 315 0.04 4.72 3.80
C LYS A 315 1.19 3.72 3.88
N GLU A 316 1.25 2.91 4.94
CA GLU A 316 2.28 1.89 5.10
C GLU A 316 2.02 0.69 4.19
N GLN A 317 0.75 0.30 3.99
CA GLN A 317 0.37 -0.77 3.07
C GLN A 317 0.86 -0.47 1.64
N SER A 318 0.76 0.80 1.19
CA SER A 318 1.19 1.22 -0.14
C SER A 318 2.69 1.07 -0.43
N ASP A 319 3.51 0.94 0.61
CA ASP A 319 4.94 0.67 0.45
C ASP A 319 5.20 -0.77 -0.03
N TYR A 320 4.26 -1.69 0.21
CA TYR A 320 4.43 -3.12 -0.08
C TYR A 320 3.66 -3.60 -1.30
N VAL A 321 2.49 -3.01 -1.58
CA VAL A 321 1.66 -3.42 -2.71
C VAL A 321 2.02 -2.65 -3.97
N ASP A 322 1.80 -3.28 -5.11
CA ASP A 322 1.97 -2.64 -6.41
C ASP A 322 0.78 -1.76 -6.75
N TYR A 323 -0.44 -2.19 -6.37
CA TYR A 323 -1.67 -1.43 -6.54
C TYR A 323 -2.54 -1.52 -5.29
N ALA A 324 -3.15 -0.39 -4.93
CA ALA A 324 -4.17 -0.29 -3.90
C ALA A 324 -5.48 0.13 -4.56
N ILE A 325 -6.44 -0.78 -4.58
CA ILE A 325 -7.76 -0.56 -5.16
C ILE A 325 -8.66 0.03 -4.07
N VAL A 326 -9.33 1.13 -4.35
CA VAL A 326 -10.36 1.67 -3.46
C VAL A 326 -11.73 1.29 -4.00
N MET A 327 -12.55 0.62 -3.19
CA MET A 327 -13.91 0.20 -3.50
C MET A 327 -14.85 1.38 -3.31
N VAL A 328 -15.16 2.10 -4.41
CA VAL A 328 -15.98 3.32 -4.37
C VAL A 328 -17.42 2.97 -4.72
N TYR A 329 -18.03 2.17 -3.86
CA TYR A 329 -19.44 1.75 -3.94
C TYR A 329 -19.98 1.46 -2.55
N ASP A 330 -21.28 1.12 -2.48
CA ASP A 330 -22.04 0.95 -1.25
C ASP A 330 -22.05 2.20 -0.34
N GLU A 331 -22.04 3.41 -0.96
CA GLU A 331 -22.36 4.67 -0.28
C GLU A 331 -23.70 4.53 0.47
N HIS A 332 -24.71 3.95 -0.23
CA HIS A 332 -25.93 3.44 0.38
C HIS A 332 -26.11 1.95 0.08
N TYR A 333 -26.33 1.17 1.11
CA TYR A 333 -26.38 -0.30 1.08
C TYR A 333 -27.66 -0.87 1.72
N ALA A 334 -27.87 -2.17 1.63
CA ALA A 334 -29.02 -2.80 2.26
C ALA A 334 -29.02 -2.58 3.78
N GLY A 335 -30.02 -1.86 4.28
CA GLY A 335 -30.14 -1.47 5.69
C GLY A 335 -29.81 0.00 5.99
N SER A 336 -29.25 0.73 5.03
CA SER A 336 -29.10 2.19 5.11
C SER A 336 -30.40 2.91 4.68
N GLU A 337 -30.41 4.22 4.74
CA GLU A 337 -31.39 5.03 4.03
C GLU A 337 -31.23 4.90 2.51
N ALA A 338 -32.31 5.25 1.78
CA ALA A 338 -32.33 5.13 0.33
C ALA A 338 -31.48 6.22 -0.34
N GLY A 339 -30.51 5.81 -1.15
CA GLY A 339 -29.60 6.69 -1.86
C GLY A 339 -28.86 6.00 -3.00
N SER A 340 -27.90 6.71 -3.59
CA SER A 340 -27.00 6.21 -4.61
C SER A 340 -26.06 5.14 -4.06
N VAL A 341 -25.68 4.17 -4.88
CA VAL A 341 -24.60 3.24 -4.57
C VAL A 341 -23.24 3.95 -4.61
N ALA A 342 -23.08 4.91 -5.52
CA ALA A 342 -21.86 5.70 -5.67
C ALA A 342 -22.18 7.04 -6.36
N SER A 343 -22.49 8.05 -5.60
CA SER A 343 -22.70 9.41 -6.16
C SER A 343 -21.37 10.01 -6.63
N LEU A 344 -21.40 10.97 -7.56
CA LEU A 344 -20.20 11.64 -8.04
C LEU A 344 -19.41 12.34 -6.93
N PRO A 345 -20.04 13.03 -5.95
CA PRO A 345 -19.33 13.57 -4.79
C PRO A 345 -18.63 12.49 -3.96
N PHE A 346 -19.29 11.35 -3.70
CA PHE A 346 -18.70 10.25 -2.96
C PHE A 346 -17.47 9.67 -3.67
N VAL A 347 -17.53 9.49 -5.00
CA VAL A 347 -16.38 9.04 -5.81
C VAL A 347 -15.23 10.05 -5.70
N LYS A 348 -15.52 11.35 -5.81
CA LYS A 348 -14.50 12.38 -5.73
C LYS A 348 -13.80 12.38 -4.37
N GLU A 349 -14.56 12.38 -3.29
CA GLU A 349 -14.03 12.33 -1.93
C GLU A 349 -13.18 11.08 -1.70
N ALA A 350 -13.67 9.90 -2.12
CA ALA A 350 -12.93 8.65 -1.97
C ALA A 350 -11.56 8.66 -2.69
N VAL A 351 -11.51 9.26 -3.89
CA VAL A 351 -10.26 9.37 -4.66
C VAL A 351 -9.31 10.38 -4.02
N GLU A 352 -9.82 11.52 -3.55
CA GLU A 352 -9.03 12.53 -2.83
C GLU A 352 -8.44 11.96 -1.54
N ASP A 353 -9.26 11.28 -0.71
CA ASP A 353 -8.82 10.66 0.53
C ASP A 353 -7.78 9.55 0.29
N MET A 354 -8.00 8.71 -0.73
CA MET A 354 -7.07 7.63 -1.07
C MET A 354 -5.73 8.17 -1.57
N THR A 355 -5.72 9.16 -2.46
CA THR A 355 -4.49 9.75 -3.01
C THR A 355 -3.72 10.62 -2.02
N ALA A 356 -4.35 11.03 -0.91
CA ALA A 356 -3.67 11.67 0.22
C ALA A 356 -2.81 10.67 1.04
N LEU A 357 -3.09 9.38 0.95
CA LEU A 357 -2.43 8.31 1.72
C LEU A 357 -1.54 7.41 0.84
N VAL A 358 -1.92 7.18 -0.40
CA VAL A 358 -1.31 6.25 -1.35
C VAL A 358 -0.80 7.03 -2.57
N PRO A 359 0.41 6.75 -3.09
CA PRO A 359 0.86 7.34 -4.35
C PRO A 359 -0.14 7.14 -5.48
N ALA A 360 -0.45 8.21 -6.20
CA ALA A 360 -1.53 8.25 -7.19
C ALA A 360 -1.37 7.24 -8.34
N ASP A 361 -0.14 6.88 -8.68
CA ASP A 361 0.20 5.87 -9.69
C ASP A 361 -0.08 4.44 -9.26
N LYS A 362 -0.22 4.20 -7.95
CA LYS A 362 -0.63 2.90 -7.36
C LYS A 362 -2.14 2.80 -7.11
N VAL A 363 -2.89 3.91 -7.18
CA VAL A 363 -4.32 3.90 -6.89
C VAL A 363 -5.13 3.40 -8.09
N VAL A 364 -5.98 2.42 -7.84
CA VAL A 364 -7.01 1.94 -8.77
C VAL A 364 -8.38 2.19 -8.15
N VAL A 365 -9.31 2.78 -8.92
CA VAL A 365 -10.63 3.15 -8.44
C VAL A 365 -11.66 2.12 -8.89
N GLY A 366 -12.25 1.39 -7.95
CA GLY A 366 -13.32 0.43 -8.19
C GLY A 366 -14.68 1.13 -8.22
N ILE A 367 -15.31 1.21 -9.38
CA ILE A 367 -16.64 1.80 -9.59
C ILE A 367 -17.69 0.73 -9.83
N PRO A 368 -18.97 0.91 -9.37
CA PRO A 368 -19.99 -0.11 -9.52
C PRO A 368 -20.54 -0.16 -10.94
N PHE A 369 -20.83 -1.39 -11.44
CA PHE A 369 -21.68 -1.65 -12.59
C PHE A 369 -23.04 -2.22 -12.14
N PHE A 370 -23.48 -1.84 -10.95
CA PHE A 370 -24.77 -2.20 -10.37
C PHE A 370 -25.39 -0.99 -9.68
N THR A 371 -26.66 -1.08 -9.39
CA THR A 371 -27.37 -0.10 -8.59
C THR A 371 -28.33 -0.79 -7.62
N ARG A 372 -29.13 0.00 -6.89
CA ARG A 372 -30.16 -0.52 -6.00
C ARG A 372 -31.53 0.01 -6.37
N ILE A 373 -32.51 -0.89 -6.42
CA ILE A 373 -33.92 -0.54 -6.48
C ILE A 373 -34.43 -0.49 -5.04
N TRP A 374 -34.72 0.71 -4.59
CA TRP A 374 -35.24 0.97 -3.25
C TRP A 374 -36.75 0.91 -3.19
N SER A 375 -37.28 0.39 -2.08
CA SER A 375 -38.69 0.36 -1.73
C SER A 375 -38.85 1.06 -0.38
N VAL A 376 -39.43 2.25 -0.37
CA VAL A 376 -39.57 3.08 0.82
C VAL A 376 -41.08 3.18 1.16
N SER A 377 -41.43 2.70 2.34
CA SER A 377 -42.75 2.81 2.92
C SER A 377 -42.72 3.66 4.20
N GLN A 378 -43.87 3.88 4.82
CA GLN A 378 -43.92 4.61 6.10
C GLN A 378 -43.18 3.89 7.25
N THR A 379 -42.98 2.58 7.16
CA THR A 379 -42.49 1.74 8.25
C THR A 379 -41.20 1.03 7.93
N SER A 380 -40.77 1.01 6.65
CA SER A 380 -39.58 0.27 6.25
C SER A 380 -38.93 0.82 4.97
N THR A 381 -37.62 0.71 4.91
CA THR A 381 -36.81 0.92 3.70
C THR A 381 -36.09 -0.38 3.38
N THR A 382 -36.30 -0.91 2.18
CA THR A 382 -35.61 -2.12 1.69
C THR A 382 -35.04 -1.87 0.31
N SER A 383 -34.03 -2.63 -0.08
CA SER A 383 -33.46 -2.53 -1.42
C SER A 383 -33.01 -3.87 -1.97
N SER A 384 -32.92 -3.95 -3.29
CA SER A 384 -32.30 -5.06 -4.02
C SER A 384 -31.21 -4.52 -4.93
N ALA A 385 -30.01 -5.09 -4.87
CA ALA A 385 -28.95 -4.82 -5.83
C ALA A 385 -29.31 -5.47 -7.17
N VAL A 386 -29.14 -4.70 -8.26
CA VAL A 386 -29.42 -5.15 -9.64
C VAL A 386 -28.38 -4.60 -10.59
N GLY A 387 -28.05 -5.34 -11.65
CA GLY A 387 -27.18 -4.85 -12.72
C GLY A 387 -27.83 -3.67 -13.48
N MET A 388 -27.01 -2.89 -14.18
CA MET A 388 -27.41 -1.69 -14.90
C MET A 388 -28.60 -1.92 -15.83
N GLN A 389 -28.56 -2.97 -16.67
CA GLN A 389 -29.63 -3.27 -17.60
C GLN A 389 -30.94 -3.64 -16.87
N ALA A 390 -30.86 -4.42 -15.80
CA ALA A 390 -32.04 -4.83 -15.04
C ALA A 390 -32.75 -3.63 -14.37
N ALA A 391 -31.99 -2.60 -13.96
CA ALA A 391 -32.57 -1.37 -13.45
C ALA A 391 -33.34 -0.59 -14.55
N ILE A 392 -32.79 -0.52 -15.76
CA ILE A 392 -33.42 0.08 -16.93
C ILE A 392 -34.69 -0.70 -17.31
N ASP A 393 -34.63 -2.03 -17.31
CA ASP A 393 -35.75 -2.88 -17.64
C ASP A 393 -36.93 -2.70 -16.65
N GLU A 394 -36.62 -2.58 -15.33
CA GLU A 394 -37.66 -2.31 -14.32
C GLU A 394 -38.28 -0.92 -14.52
N LEU A 395 -37.47 0.10 -14.84
CA LEU A 395 -38.00 1.44 -15.14
C LEU A 395 -38.97 1.42 -16.34
N ASN A 396 -38.54 0.78 -17.42
CA ASN A 396 -39.35 0.67 -18.66
C ASN A 396 -40.66 -0.11 -18.42
N LYS A 397 -40.60 -1.21 -17.66
CA LYS A 397 -41.74 -2.02 -17.27
C LYS A 397 -42.78 -1.23 -16.51
N ASP A 398 -42.36 -0.33 -15.67
CA ASP A 398 -43.22 0.57 -14.87
C ASP A 398 -43.62 1.83 -15.62
N GLY A 399 -43.18 2.03 -16.87
CA GLY A 399 -43.49 3.19 -17.71
C GLY A 399 -42.97 4.50 -17.16
N GLN A 400 -41.88 4.46 -16.43
CA GLN A 400 -41.30 5.62 -15.75
C GLN A 400 -40.11 6.22 -16.56
N THR A 401 -39.72 7.41 -16.20
CA THR A 401 -38.58 8.11 -16.82
C THR A 401 -37.65 8.64 -15.72
N ALA A 402 -36.36 8.42 -15.88
CA ALA A 402 -35.34 8.99 -15.00
C ALA A 402 -34.91 10.38 -15.49
N ILE A 403 -34.57 11.27 -14.56
CA ILE A 403 -34.12 12.63 -14.82
C ILE A 403 -32.68 12.77 -14.29
N TRP A 404 -31.84 13.42 -15.08
CA TRP A 404 -30.47 13.69 -14.66
C TRP A 404 -30.43 14.60 -13.44
N ASN A 405 -29.69 14.19 -12.42
CA ASN A 405 -29.43 14.94 -11.20
C ASN A 405 -27.93 15.32 -11.17
N ASP A 406 -27.66 16.61 -11.30
CA ASP A 406 -26.27 17.13 -11.36
C ASP A 406 -25.52 16.91 -10.04
N ASP A 407 -26.21 16.99 -8.89
CA ASP A 407 -25.59 16.79 -7.58
C ASP A 407 -25.14 15.36 -7.38
N ALA A 408 -25.89 14.38 -7.85
CA ALA A 408 -25.51 12.96 -7.78
C ALA A 408 -24.59 12.53 -8.94
N GLY A 409 -24.59 13.25 -10.06
CA GLY A 409 -23.96 12.85 -11.31
C GLY A 409 -24.58 11.58 -11.90
N GLN A 410 -25.92 11.42 -11.77
CA GLN A 410 -26.66 10.22 -12.15
C GLN A 410 -28.06 10.56 -12.62
N TYR A 411 -28.65 9.68 -13.43
CA TYR A 411 -30.10 9.69 -13.64
C TYR A 411 -30.81 9.16 -12.39
N VAL A 412 -31.88 9.80 -11.96
CA VAL A 412 -32.65 9.46 -10.77
C VAL A 412 -34.12 9.34 -11.12
N CYS A 413 -34.80 8.33 -10.58
CA CYS A 413 -36.21 8.16 -10.65
C CYS A 413 -36.81 7.88 -9.27
N SER A 414 -37.96 8.54 -8.98
CA SER A 414 -38.75 8.31 -7.77
C SER A 414 -40.23 8.32 -8.14
N TYR A 415 -40.94 7.22 -7.83
CA TYR A 415 -42.38 7.06 -8.18
C TYR A 415 -43.12 6.18 -7.17
N ASP A 416 -44.42 6.38 -7.07
CA ASP A 416 -45.28 5.48 -6.28
C ASP A 416 -45.63 4.22 -7.07
N LYS A 417 -45.44 3.06 -6.45
CA LYS A 417 -45.85 1.77 -6.95
C LYS A 417 -46.70 1.04 -5.88
N ASN A 418 -48.01 1.18 -6.00
CA ASN A 418 -48.96 0.57 -5.07
C ASN A 418 -48.79 1.01 -3.59
N GLY A 419 -48.57 2.29 -3.34
CA GLY A 419 -48.40 2.87 -2.01
C GLY A 419 -46.99 2.69 -1.43
N VAL A 420 -46.01 2.25 -2.22
CA VAL A 420 -44.59 2.16 -1.86
C VAL A 420 -43.79 3.03 -2.81
N ILE A 421 -42.99 3.93 -2.29
CA ILE A 421 -42.12 4.78 -3.11
C ILE A 421 -40.94 3.96 -3.60
N ARG A 422 -40.80 3.82 -4.92
CA ARG A 422 -39.62 3.29 -5.58
C ARG A 422 -38.65 4.42 -5.83
N LYS A 423 -37.35 4.21 -5.52
CA LYS A 423 -36.26 5.12 -5.85
C LYS A 423 -35.11 4.36 -6.48
N ILE A 424 -34.54 4.92 -7.53
CA ILE A 424 -33.40 4.34 -8.25
C ILE A 424 -32.44 5.46 -8.65
N TRP A 425 -31.17 5.33 -8.36
CA TRP A 425 -30.07 6.11 -8.91
C TRP A 425 -29.35 5.21 -9.90
N PHE A 426 -29.36 5.58 -11.17
CA PHE A 426 -28.92 4.70 -12.24
C PHE A 426 -27.40 4.83 -12.46
N GLU A 427 -26.73 3.68 -12.52
CA GLU A 427 -25.45 3.61 -13.19
C GLU A 427 -25.71 3.34 -14.68
N GLU A 428 -25.07 4.14 -15.54
CA GLU A 428 -25.18 4.05 -16.98
C GLU A 428 -24.00 4.81 -17.64
N ASP A 429 -23.93 4.85 -18.95
CA ASP A 429 -22.77 5.34 -19.68
C ASP A 429 -22.31 6.74 -19.23
N LYS A 430 -23.25 7.69 -19.07
CA LYS A 430 -22.94 9.08 -18.68
C LYS A 430 -22.44 9.17 -17.24
N SER A 431 -23.06 8.45 -16.29
CA SER A 431 -22.63 8.44 -14.89
C SER A 431 -21.23 7.82 -14.73
N ILE A 432 -20.97 6.76 -15.45
CA ILE A 432 -19.66 6.12 -15.51
C ILE A 432 -18.61 7.05 -16.13
N GLU A 433 -18.96 7.76 -17.23
CA GLU A 433 -18.06 8.75 -17.84
C GLU A 433 -17.66 9.86 -16.87
N GLU A 434 -18.62 10.43 -16.13
CA GLU A 434 -18.32 11.47 -15.13
C GLU A 434 -17.40 10.96 -14.02
N LYS A 435 -17.62 9.73 -13.51
CA LYS A 435 -16.75 9.09 -12.54
C LYS A 435 -15.34 8.82 -13.08
N LEU A 436 -15.23 8.36 -14.32
CA LEU A 436 -13.94 8.15 -14.98
C LEU A 436 -13.16 9.45 -15.15
N LYS A 437 -13.82 10.59 -15.39
CA LYS A 437 -13.15 11.90 -15.43
C LYS A 437 -12.49 12.23 -14.09
N VAL A 438 -13.16 11.95 -12.96
CA VAL A 438 -12.58 12.10 -11.63
C VAL A 438 -11.37 11.18 -11.47
N CYS A 439 -11.50 9.89 -11.77
CA CYS A 439 -10.40 8.94 -11.67
C CYS A 439 -9.17 9.41 -12.47
N LEU A 440 -9.37 9.84 -13.72
CA LEU A 440 -8.28 10.29 -14.59
C LEU A 440 -7.63 11.59 -14.11
N LEU A 441 -8.38 12.48 -13.44
CA LEU A 441 -7.85 13.73 -12.92
C LEU A 441 -6.85 13.51 -11.78
N TYR A 442 -7.13 12.56 -10.89
CA TYR A 442 -6.37 12.36 -9.66
C TYR A 442 -5.32 11.24 -9.78
N THR A 443 -5.52 10.24 -10.65
CA THR A 443 -4.61 9.09 -10.80
C THR A 443 -3.75 9.14 -12.06
N SER A 444 -3.81 10.23 -12.84
CA SER A 444 -2.90 10.46 -13.97
C SER A 444 -1.77 11.39 -13.54
N PRO A 445 -0.50 11.12 -13.94
CA PRO A 445 0.57 12.07 -13.71
C PRO A 445 0.21 13.41 -14.38
N SER A 446 0.32 14.51 -13.59
CA SER A 446 0.09 15.85 -14.11
C SER A 446 1.10 16.15 -15.24
N PRO A 447 0.73 16.92 -16.27
CA PRO A 447 1.70 17.44 -17.25
C PRO A 447 2.86 18.22 -16.60
N ARG A 448 2.69 18.71 -15.36
CA ARG A 448 3.75 19.36 -14.56
C ARG A 448 4.79 18.39 -14.02
N ASP A 449 4.41 17.14 -13.76
CA ASP A 449 5.32 16.11 -13.24
C ASP A 449 6.28 15.63 -14.31
N TYR A 450 5.88 15.67 -15.60
CA TYR A 450 6.77 15.43 -16.74
C TYR A 450 7.79 16.57 -17.00
N ALA A 451 7.51 17.79 -16.53
CA ALA A 451 8.42 18.92 -16.69
C ALA A 451 9.52 18.99 -15.62
N ALA A 452 9.32 18.36 -14.47
CA ALA A 452 10.26 18.31 -13.35
C ALA A 452 11.27 17.14 -13.45
N SER A 453 11.06 16.19 -14.36
CA SER A 453 11.92 15.02 -14.57
C SER A 453 12.86 15.13 -15.80
N ARG A 454 13.04 16.34 -16.34
CA ARG A 454 14.01 16.63 -17.41
C ARG A 454 15.14 17.54 -16.95
#